data_b3a4dc4df9cf0a9158e3abcf22303341
#
_entry.id   b3a4dc4df9cf0a9158e3abcf22303341
#
_cell.length_a   1.000
_cell.length_b   1.000
_cell.length_c   1.000
_cell.angle_alpha   90.00
_cell.angle_beta   90.00
_cell.angle_gamma   90.00
#
_symmetry.space_group_name_H-M   'P 1'
#
loop_
_entity.id
_entity.type
_entity.pdbx_description
1 polymer ?
#
loop_
_entity_poly.entity_id
_entity_poly.type
_entity_poly.pdbx_seq_one_letter_code
_entity_poly.pdbx_strand_id
1 'polypeptide(L)'
;KIKEEKLSGRQFRNFLKNNIFKPLEMNNTIAFEQEINEIKNRAYGYTIKDSVIEFTDQSITSAVLGDGGIYSSLNDLYKWDQALYTAKLIDRKYLDESWTRGKTNNGVEFPYGYGWRLEKYHNVEVVYHTGSTRGFRNIIYRMPEKNFTIIILTNRDSGSEFQTLVFAHKIADLFIP
;
A
#
# COMPACT_ATOMS: atom_id res chain seq x y z
N LYS A 1 -1.44 -12.57 -7.53
CA LYS A 1 -2.76 -13.21 -7.73
C LYS A 1 -2.61 -14.66 -8.16
N ILE A 2 -2.16 -14.94 -9.40
CA ILE A 2 -2.13 -16.29 -9.99
C ILE A 2 -1.33 -17.28 -9.11
N LYS A 3 -0.21 -16.88 -8.55
CA LYS A 3 0.64 -17.73 -7.70
C LYS A 3 -0.09 -18.13 -6.41
N GLU A 4 -0.71 -17.18 -5.73
CA GLU A 4 -1.49 -17.43 -4.51
C GLU A 4 -2.71 -18.33 -4.79
N GLU A 5 -3.41 -18.11 -5.89
CA GLU A 5 -4.55 -18.93 -6.28
C GLU A 5 -4.14 -20.39 -6.57
N LYS A 6 -2.99 -20.59 -7.24
CA LYS A 6 -2.44 -21.93 -7.49
C LYS A 6 -2.00 -22.64 -6.20
N LEU A 7 -1.36 -21.93 -5.28
CA LEU A 7 -0.85 -22.50 -4.04
C LEU A 7 -1.94 -22.75 -3.01
N SER A 8 -2.91 -21.84 -2.89
CA SER A 8 -3.97 -21.91 -1.88
C SER A 8 -5.21 -22.67 -2.34
N GLY A 9 -5.39 -22.89 -3.64
CA GLY A 9 -6.62 -23.42 -4.24
C GLY A 9 -7.82 -22.48 -4.09
N ARG A 10 -7.61 -21.20 -3.75
CA ARG A 10 -8.68 -20.23 -3.47
C ARG A 10 -8.55 -19.03 -4.38
N GLN A 11 -9.68 -18.39 -4.69
CA GLN A 11 -9.68 -17.09 -5.37
C GLN A 11 -8.96 -16.04 -4.50
N PHE A 12 -8.14 -15.21 -5.11
CA PHE A 12 -7.27 -14.26 -4.42
C PHE A 12 -8.04 -13.31 -3.48
N ARG A 13 -9.20 -12.78 -3.90
CA ARG A 13 -10.05 -11.95 -3.03
C ARG A 13 -10.50 -12.69 -1.76
N ASN A 14 -10.83 -13.97 -1.89
CA ASN A 14 -11.26 -14.80 -0.75
C ASN A 14 -10.08 -15.15 0.16
N PHE A 15 -8.89 -15.35 -0.43
CA PHE A 15 -7.67 -15.54 0.32
C PHE A 15 -7.36 -14.30 1.17
N LEU A 16 -7.33 -13.11 0.58
CA LEU A 16 -7.09 -11.85 1.31
C LEU A 16 -8.14 -11.61 2.39
N LYS A 17 -9.42 -11.78 2.05
CA LYS A 17 -10.52 -11.59 3.00
C LYS A 17 -10.39 -12.48 4.23
N ASN A 18 -10.07 -13.77 4.04
CA ASN A 18 -10.08 -14.73 5.14
C ASN A 18 -8.78 -14.74 5.95
N ASN A 19 -7.64 -14.44 5.32
CA ASN A 19 -6.33 -14.53 5.98
C ASN A 19 -5.78 -13.18 6.44
N ILE A 20 -6.31 -12.06 5.92
CA ILE A 20 -5.83 -10.72 6.28
C ILE A 20 -6.99 -9.86 6.80
N PHE A 21 -8.00 -9.57 5.98
CA PHE A 21 -9.00 -8.56 6.32
C PHE A 21 -9.85 -8.95 7.52
N LYS A 22 -10.37 -10.17 7.56
CA LYS A 22 -11.17 -10.67 8.69
C LYS A 22 -10.37 -10.77 9.99
N PRO A 23 -9.19 -11.42 10.03
CA PRO A 23 -8.39 -11.50 11.25
C PRO A 23 -7.99 -10.15 11.83
N LEU A 24 -7.89 -9.13 11.01
CA LEU A 24 -7.55 -7.77 11.41
C LEU A 24 -8.78 -6.87 11.58
N GLU A 25 -9.99 -7.38 11.38
CA GLU A 25 -11.23 -6.59 11.44
C GLU A 25 -11.23 -5.38 10.47
N MET A 26 -10.63 -5.55 9.30
CA MET A 26 -10.56 -4.54 8.25
C MET A 26 -11.88 -4.53 7.46
N ASN A 27 -12.94 -4.03 8.09
CA ASN A 27 -14.31 -4.13 7.59
C ASN A 27 -14.64 -3.19 6.41
N ASN A 28 -13.78 -2.20 6.16
CA ASN A 28 -13.88 -1.27 5.04
C ASN A 28 -12.81 -1.53 3.98
N THR A 29 -12.25 -2.75 3.95
CA THR A 29 -11.25 -3.16 2.97
C THR A 29 -11.79 -4.25 2.08
N ILE A 30 -11.64 -4.06 0.77
CA ILE A 30 -12.13 -4.99 -0.23
C ILE A 30 -11.12 -5.17 -1.36
N ALA A 31 -10.90 -6.41 -1.76
CA ALA A 31 -10.26 -6.74 -3.02
C ALA A 31 -11.32 -6.68 -4.11
N PHE A 32 -11.32 -5.60 -4.88
CA PHE A 32 -12.36 -5.29 -5.85
C PHE A 32 -12.18 -6.11 -7.13
N GLU A 33 -13.26 -6.71 -7.58
CA GLU A 33 -13.37 -7.29 -8.92
C GLU A 33 -14.70 -6.83 -9.52
N GLN A 34 -14.62 -6.25 -10.69
CA GLN A 34 -15.80 -5.70 -11.39
C GLN A 34 -16.87 -6.78 -11.57
N GLU A 35 -18.14 -6.39 -11.48
CA GLU A 35 -19.34 -7.24 -11.59
C GLU A 35 -19.47 -8.33 -10.49
N ILE A 36 -18.49 -8.39 -9.54
CA ILE A 36 -18.52 -9.38 -8.46
C ILE A 36 -18.82 -8.73 -7.13
N ASN A 37 -18.26 -7.54 -6.87
CA ASN A 37 -18.47 -6.84 -5.62
C ASN A 37 -18.57 -5.32 -5.84
N GLU A 38 -19.20 -4.65 -4.87
CA GLU A 38 -19.41 -3.22 -4.85
C GLU A 38 -18.59 -2.58 -3.72
N ILE A 39 -18.11 -1.35 -3.96
CA ILE A 39 -17.42 -0.56 -2.95
C ILE A 39 -18.36 0.54 -2.47
N LYS A 40 -18.87 0.39 -1.26
CA LYS A 40 -19.75 1.39 -0.64
C LYS A 40 -18.94 2.56 -0.08
N ASN A 41 -19.51 3.77 -0.15
CA ASN A 41 -18.95 4.98 0.46
C ASN A 41 -17.50 5.29 0.04
N ARG A 42 -17.12 4.97 -1.20
CA ARG A 42 -15.77 5.23 -1.70
C ARG A 42 -15.59 6.68 -2.17
N ALA A 43 -14.37 7.18 -2.08
CA ALA A 43 -13.96 8.35 -2.81
C ALA A 43 -13.77 8.01 -4.30
N TYR A 44 -14.13 8.93 -5.18
CA TYR A 44 -13.85 8.84 -6.62
C TYR A 44 -12.57 9.60 -6.96
N GLY A 45 -11.88 9.15 -8.01
CA GLY A 45 -10.61 9.72 -8.44
C GLY A 45 -10.78 10.92 -9.37
N TYR A 46 -9.92 11.91 -9.22
CA TYR A 46 -9.90 13.14 -10.01
C TYR A 46 -8.48 13.51 -10.44
N THR A 47 -8.39 14.14 -11.60
CA THR A 47 -7.14 14.75 -12.09
C THR A 47 -7.34 16.26 -12.23
N ILE A 48 -6.34 17.05 -11.91
CA ILE A 48 -6.35 18.49 -12.20
C ILE A 48 -5.46 18.73 -13.42
N LYS A 49 -6.09 19.24 -14.48
CA LYS A 49 -5.42 19.63 -15.71
C LYS A 49 -5.84 21.06 -16.07
N ASP A 50 -4.86 21.92 -16.29
CA ASP A 50 -5.09 23.33 -16.65
C ASP A 50 -6.10 24.04 -15.73
N SER A 51 -5.99 23.77 -14.40
CA SER A 51 -6.90 24.26 -13.34
C SER A 51 -8.34 23.71 -13.41
N VAL A 52 -8.61 22.75 -14.28
CA VAL A 52 -9.91 22.07 -14.39
C VAL A 52 -9.84 20.72 -13.65
N ILE A 53 -10.87 20.42 -12.88
CA ILE A 53 -11.02 19.14 -12.20
C ILE A 53 -11.74 18.17 -13.14
N GLU A 54 -11.04 17.12 -13.56
CA GLU A 54 -11.58 16.06 -14.41
C GLU A 54 -11.84 14.80 -13.58
N PHE A 55 -12.96 14.13 -13.83
CA PHE A 55 -13.25 12.82 -13.25
C PHE A 55 -12.35 11.76 -13.93
N THR A 56 -11.46 11.14 -13.15
CA THR A 56 -10.49 10.15 -13.62
C THR A 56 -10.42 8.94 -12.70
N ASP A 57 -11.57 8.34 -12.49
CA ASP A 57 -11.69 7.20 -11.60
C ASP A 57 -11.03 5.92 -12.17
N GLN A 58 -10.95 4.89 -11.34
CA GLN A 58 -10.41 3.59 -11.72
C GLN A 58 -11.13 3.00 -12.94
N SER A 59 -10.39 2.31 -13.78
CA SER A 59 -10.87 1.55 -14.92
C SER A 59 -10.59 0.05 -14.73
N ILE A 60 -11.13 -0.78 -15.59
CA ILE A 60 -10.91 -2.22 -15.59
C ILE A 60 -9.40 -2.55 -15.64
N THR A 61 -8.64 -1.80 -16.40
CA THR A 61 -7.19 -2.03 -16.59
C THR A 61 -6.34 -1.47 -15.47
N SER A 62 -6.82 -0.50 -14.70
CA SER A 62 -6.07 0.12 -13.61
C SER A 62 -6.38 -0.47 -12.22
N ALA A 63 -7.44 -1.25 -12.10
CA ALA A 63 -7.87 -1.89 -10.86
C ALA A 63 -7.61 -3.41 -10.85
N VAL A 64 -6.53 -3.86 -11.46
CA VAL A 64 -6.19 -5.29 -11.56
C VAL A 64 -5.69 -5.81 -10.21
N LEU A 65 -6.37 -6.82 -9.66
CA LEU A 65 -5.95 -7.45 -8.41
C LEU A 65 -4.56 -8.10 -8.51
N GLY A 66 -3.73 -7.81 -7.52
CA GLY A 66 -2.34 -8.26 -7.44
C GLY A 66 -1.33 -7.20 -7.83
N ASP A 67 -1.78 -6.16 -8.55
CA ASP A 67 -1.05 -4.92 -8.84
C ASP A 67 -1.72 -3.74 -8.12
N GLY A 68 -3.04 -3.61 -8.27
CA GLY A 68 -3.89 -2.63 -7.59
C GLY A 68 -5.20 -3.27 -7.14
N GLY A 69 -6.32 -2.54 -7.21
CA GLY A 69 -7.67 -3.07 -6.99
C GLY A 69 -8.04 -3.38 -5.54
N ILE A 70 -7.22 -2.99 -4.57
CA ILE A 70 -7.58 -3.02 -3.15
C ILE A 70 -8.05 -1.63 -2.74
N TYR A 71 -9.28 -1.54 -2.25
CA TYR A 71 -9.82 -0.34 -1.65
C TYR A 71 -9.83 -0.49 -0.15
N SER A 72 -9.42 0.55 0.56
CA SER A 72 -9.29 0.51 2.02
C SER A 72 -9.61 1.87 2.64
N SER A 73 -9.66 1.92 3.95
CA SER A 73 -9.77 3.12 4.77
C SER A 73 -8.51 3.35 5.60
N LEU A 74 -8.32 4.58 6.09
CA LEU A 74 -7.22 4.89 7.01
C LEU A 74 -7.24 3.99 8.26
N ASN A 75 -8.43 3.77 8.84
CA ASN A 75 -8.58 2.92 10.02
C ASN A 75 -8.16 1.47 9.76
N ASP A 76 -8.52 0.92 8.60
CA ASP A 76 -8.15 -0.45 8.25
C ASP A 76 -6.67 -0.59 7.94
N LEU A 77 -6.09 0.39 7.23
CA LEU A 77 -4.64 0.43 7.00
C LEU A 77 -3.85 0.61 8.31
N TYR A 78 -4.37 1.37 9.27
CA TYR A 78 -3.79 1.44 10.61
C TYR A 78 -3.80 0.07 11.31
N LYS A 79 -4.91 -0.68 11.26
CA LYS A 79 -4.98 -2.04 11.82
C LYS A 79 -3.97 -2.98 11.16
N TRP A 80 -3.82 -2.87 9.84
CA TRP A 80 -2.81 -3.64 9.11
C TRP A 80 -1.40 -3.24 9.51
N ASP A 81 -1.10 -1.94 9.60
CA ASP A 81 0.18 -1.43 10.09
C ASP A 81 0.52 -1.97 11.48
N GLN A 82 -0.43 -1.90 12.42
CA GLN A 82 -0.23 -2.40 13.78
C GLN A 82 0.02 -3.92 13.80
N ALA A 83 -0.62 -4.68 12.93
CA ALA A 83 -0.38 -6.12 12.82
C ALA A 83 1.04 -6.46 12.37
N LEU A 84 1.71 -5.59 11.61
CA LEU A 84 3.11 -5.75 11.19
C LEU A 84 4.13 -5.60 12.33
N TYR A 85 3.72 -5.15 13.51
CA TYR A 85 4.54 -5.17 14.74
C TYR A 85 4.39 -6.47 15.53
N THR A 86 3.54 -7.37 15.08
CA THR A 86 3.19 -8.63 15.75
C THR A 86 3.43 -9.83 14.83
N ALA A 87 3.31 -11.03 15.36
CA ALA A 87 3.29 -12.27 14.58
C ALA A 87 1.87 -12.70 14.15
N LYS A 88 0.89 -11.79 14.17
CA LYS A 88 -0.53 -12.13 13.93
C LYS A 88 -0.80 -12.60 12.49
N LEU A 89 -0.10 -12.03 11.51
CA LEU A 89 -0.26 -12.37 10.08
C LEU A 89 0.81 -13.35 9.59
N ILE A 90 2.07 -13.07 9.93
CA ILE A 90 3.22 -13.88 9.51
C ILE A 90 4.28 -13.82 10.62
N ASP A 91 5.14 -14.82 10.68
CA ASP A 91 6.29 -14.81 11.60
C ASP A 91 7.21 -13.62 11.31
N ARG A 92 7.79 -13.07 12.35
CA ARG A 92 8.70 -11.91 12.29
C ARG A 92 9.82 -12.09 11.27
N LYS A 93 10.40 -13.29 11.17
CA LYS A 93 11.47 -13.60 10.21
C LYS A 93 11.12 -13.30 8.76
N TYR A 94 9.85 -13.56 8.35
CA TYR A 94 9.40 -13.29 6.98
C TYR A 94 9.15 -11.79 6.76
N LEU A 95 8.73 -11.09 7.80
CA LEU A 95 8.58 -9.65 7.75
C LEU A 95 9.95 -8.98 7.59
N ASP A 96 10.95 -9.39 8.38
CA ASP A 96 12.31 -8.88 8.29
C ASP A 96 12.95 -9.21 6.92
N GLU A 97 12.68 -10.41 6.38
CA GLU A 97 13.08 -10.76 5.01
C GLU A 97 12.43 -9.84 3.98
N SER A 98 11.14 -9.46 4.18
CA SER A 98 10.43 -8.56 3.25
C SER A 98 11.01 -7.14 3.23
N TRP A 99 11.71 -6.73 4.28
CA TRP A 99 12.42 -5.45 4.41
C TRP A 99 13.91 -5.53 4.08
N THR A 100 14.35 -6.64 3.50
CA THR A 100 15.73 -6.81 3.06
C THR A 100 15.90 -6.36 1.62
N ARG A 101 17.02 -5.69 1.31
CA ARG A 101 17.33 -5.25 -0.06
C ARG A 101 17.37 -6.43 -1.02
N GLY A 102 16.70 -6.25 -2.13
CA GLY A 102 16.76 -7.23 -3.22
C GLY A 102 18.15 -7.27 -3.85
N LYS A 103 18.50 -8.42 -4.44
CA LYS A 103 19.78 -8.65 -5.10
C LYS A 103 19.57 -9.34 -6.44
N THR A 104 20.18 -8.82 -7.47
CA THR A 104 20.19 -9.44 -8.80
C THR A 104 21.13 -10.64 -8.85
N ASN A 105 20.99 -11.48 -9.87
CA ASN A 105 21.85 -12.67 -10.03
C ASN A 105 23.36 -12.34 -10.16
N ASN A 106 23.69 -11.14 -10.61
CA ASN A 106 25.07 -10.65 -10.70
C ASN A 106 25.55 -9.93 -9.42
N GLY A 107 24.74 -9.98 -8.34
CA GLY A 107 25.12 -9.49 -7.03
C GLY A 107 24.83 -8.02 -6.76
N VAL A 108 24.25 -7.27 -7.70
CA VAL A 108 23.90 -5.86 -7.51
C VAL A 108 22.67 -5.75 -6.60
N GLU A 109 22.81 -4.99 -5.51
CA GLU A 109 21.72 -4.71 -4.57
C GLU A 109 20.88 -3.51 -5.04
N PHE A 110 19.59 -3.58 -4.74
CA PHE A 110 18.64 -2.48 -5.00
C PHE A 110 17.70 -2.28 -3.79
N PRO A 111 17.24 -1.03 -3.54
CA PRO A 111 16.50 -0.69 -2.33
C PRO A 111 15.00 -1.05 -2.43
N TYR A 112 14.71 -2.33 -2.69
CA TYR A 112 13.36 -2.87 -2.76
C TYR A 112 13.33 -4.32 -2.27
N GLY A 113 12.46 -4.59 -1.31
CA GLY A 113 12.21 -5.93 -0.79
C GLY A 113 10.91 -6.53 -1.35
N TYR A 114 10.19 -7.31 -0.56
CA TYR A 114 8.92 -7.89 -1.00
C TYR A 114 7.77 -6.90 -0.85
N GLY A 115 7.58 -6.04 -1.87
CA GLY A 115 6.55 -5.01 -1.88
C GLY A 115 6.90 -3.76 -1.05
N TRP A 116 8.15 -3.60 -0.64
CA TRP A 116 8.61 -2.45 0.13
C TRP A 116 9.79 -1.76 -0.53
N ARG A 117 9.72 -0.44 -0.68
CA ARG A 117 10.87 0.42 -0.95
C ARG A 117 11.60 0.67 0.36
N LEU A 118 12.92 0.75 0.29
CA LEU A 118 13.80 0.89 1.44
C LEU A 118 14.63 2.14 1.29
N GLU A 119 14.57 3.01 2.28
CA GLU A 119 15.42 4.20 2.32
C GLU A 119 15.93 4.45 3.74
N LYS A 120 16.86 5.38 3.87
CA LYS A 120 17.29 5.92 5.15
C LYS A 120 16.95 7.41 5.18
N TYR A 121 16.15 7.81 6.16
CA TYR A 121 15.72 9.20 6.34
C TYR A 121 16.08 9.67 7.75
N HIS A 122 16.80 10.78 7.89
CA HIS A 122 17.38 11.23 9.16
C HIS A 122 18.08 10.11 9.96
N ASN A 123 18.86 9.29 9.28
CA ASN A 123 19.52 8.09 9.85
C ASN A 123 18.59 7.00 10.41
N VAL A 124 17.29 7.09 10.18
CA VAL A 124 16.28 6.08 10.55
C VAL A 124 15.97 5.22 9.33
N GLU A 125 15.91 3.90 9.51
CA GLU A 125 15.50 2.97 8.46
C GLU A 125 13.99 3.12 8.19
N VAL A 126 13.65 3.25 6.92
CA VAL A 126 12.28 3.44 6.45
C VAL A 126 11.91 2.36 5.47
N VAL A 127 10.71 1.84 5.64
CA VAL A 127 10.07 0.95 4.68
C VAL A 127 8.76 1.60 4.22
N TYR A 128 8.57 1.73 2.90
CA TYR A 128 7.39 2.40 2.37
C TYR A 128 6.96 1.83 1.03
N HIS A 129 5.73 2.09 0.65
CA HIS A 129 5.28 1.93 -0.73
C HIS A 129 4.32 3.03 -1.13
N THR A 130 4.44 3.49 -2.37
CA THR A 130 3.53 4.45 -2.98
C THR A 130 2.53 3.73 -3.88
N GLY A 131 1.34 4.29 -4.00
CA GLY A 131 0.32 3.89 -4.98
C GLY A 131 0.03 5.04 -5.93
N SER A 132 0.08 4.76 -7.21
CA SER A 132 -0.22 5.73 -8.26
C SER A 132 -1.07 5.06 -9.34
N THR A 133 -2.33 5.42 -9.39
CA THR A 133 -3.23 4.90 -10.42
C THR A 133 -4.35 5.89 -10.69
N ARG A 134 -4.51 6.30 -11.96
CA ARG A 134 -5.54 7.26 -12.37
C ARG A 134 -5.56 8.48 -11.43
N GLY A 135 -6.73 8.85 -10.92
CA GLY A 135 -6.94 9.95 -9.98
C GLY A 135 -6.53 9.68 -8.52
N PHE A 136 -5.69 8.68 -8.23
CA PHE A 136 -5.31 8.34 -6.86
C PHE A 136 -3.79 8.37 -6.66
N ARG A 137 -3.36 8.92 -5.52
CA ARG A 137 -1.97 8.91 -5.05
C ARG A 137 -1.95 8.57 -3.58
N ASN A 138 -1.27 7.50 -3.22
CA ASN A 138 -1.28 6.98 -1.86
C ASN A 138 0.15 6.65 -1.41
N ILE A 139 0.36 6.65 -0.10
CA ILE A 139 1.59 6.14 0.51
C ILE A 139 1.29 5.54 1.88
N ILE A 140 1.99 4.46 2.19
CA ILE A 140 2.28 4.05 3.55
C ILE A 140 3.79 4.18 3.75
N TYR A 141 4.20 4.96 4.77
CA TYR A 141 5.58 5.31 5.08
C TYR A 141 5.83 4.99 6.54
N ARG A 142 6.74 4.06 6.80
CA ARG A 142 6.94 3.48 8.12
C ARG A 142 8.38 3.60 8.57
N MET A 143 8.56 4.00 9.81
CA MET A 143 9.81 3.94 10.58
C MET A 143 9.63 2.89 11.70
N PRO A 144 9.82 1.59 11.43
CA PRO A 144 9.45 0.53 12.38
C PRO A 144 10.16 0.65 13.74
N GLU A 145 11.43 1.06 13.75
CA GLU A 145 12.22 1.26 14.98
C GLU A 145 11.68 2.40 15.87
N LYS A 146 10.94 3.34 15.28
CA LYS A 146 10.34 4.49 15.98
C LYS A 146 8.86 4.27 16.31
N ASN A 147 8.28 3.14 15.92
CA ASN A 147 6.83 2.93 15.95
C ASN A 147 6.05 4.10 15.32
N PHE A 148 6.58 4.65 14.24
CA PHE A 148 6.02 5.81 13.56
C PHE A 148 5.62 5.45 12.15
N THR A 149 4.37 5.76 11.79
CA THR A 149 3.83 5.47 10.45
C THR A 149 3.01 6.65 9.96
N ILE A 150 3.20 6.99 8.70
CA ILE A 150 2.40 7.98 7.97
C ILE A 150 1.63 7.24 6.89
N ILE A 151 0.31 7.43 6.87
CA ILE A 151 -0.56 6.90 5.82
C ILE A 151 -1.26 8.08 5.16
N ILE A 152 -1.06 8.24 3.86
CA ILE A 152 -1.71 9.29 3.07
C ILE A 152 -2.53 8.63 1.96
N LEU A 153 -3.83 8.88 1.96
CA LEU A 153 -4.75 8.47 0.90
C LEU A 153 -5.31 9.71 0.23
N THR A 154 -5.08 9.85 -1.07
CA THR A 154 -5.66 10.96 -1.85
C THR A 154 -6.44 10.42 -3.04
N ASN A 155 -7.51 11.11 -3.37
CA ASN A 155 -8.32 10.87 -4.57
C ASN A 155 -8.09 11.94 -5.64
N ARG A 156 -6.87 12.49 -5.67
CA ARG A 156 -6.43 13.51 -6.62
C ARG A 156 -5.11 13.13 -7.24
N ASP A 157 -5.07 13.09 -8.55
CA ASP A 157 -3.84 13.06 -9.32
C ASP A 157 -3.26 14.47 -9.41
N SER A 158 -2.05 14.62 -8.91
CA SER A 158 -1.29 15.87 -8.96
C SER A 158 -0.15 15.84 -9.99
N GLY A 159 -0.13 14.82 -10.85
CA GLY A 159 0.88 14.67 -11.90
C GLY A 159 2.20 14.03 -11.48
N SER A 160 2.45 13.80 -10.18
CA SER A 160 3.66 13.13 -9.70
C SER A 160 3.33 12.03 -8.69
N GLU A 161 3.78 10.82 -8.95
CA GLU A 161 3.64 9.69 -8.01
C GLU A 161 4.42 9.89 -6.70
N PHE A 162 5.47 10.71 -6.73
CA PHE A 162 6.33 10.98 -5.57
C PHE A 162 5.88 12.14 -4.70
N GLN A 163 4.79 12.85 -5.03
CA GLN A 163 4.32 13.94 -4.18
C GLN A 163 3.90 13.46 -2.79
N THR A 164 3.30 12.28 -2.66
CA THR A 164 2.96 11.71 -1.36
C THR A 164 4.20 11.38 -0.53
N LEU A 165 5.32 10.97 -1.15
CA LEU A 165 6.58 10.77 -0.46
C LEU A 165 7.15 12.11 0.07
N VAL A 166 7.10 13.18 -0.74
CA VAL A 166 7.52 14.52 -0.30
C VAL A 166 6.69 15.00 0.90
N PHE A 167 5.37 14.75 0.89
CA PHE A 167 4.52 15.05 2.03
C PHE A 167 4.86 14.19 3.25
N ALA A 168 5.13 12.91 3.06
CA ALA A 168 5.55 12.02 4.15
C ALA A 168 6.85 12.50 4.79
N HIS A 169 7.86 12.92 4.00
CA HIS A 169 9.10 13.51 4.52
C HIS A 169 8.83 14.78 5.33
N LYS A 170 8.04 15.72 4.79
CA LYS A 170 7.68 16.95 5.53
C LYS A 170 6.94 16.68 6.83
N ILE A 171 6.10 15.66 6.88
CA ILE A 171 5.43 15.25 8.12
C ILE A 171 6.46 14.63 9.07
N ALA A 172 7.33 13.75 8.57
CA ALA A 172 8.36 13.10 9.37
C ALA A 172 9.29 14.14 10.03
N ASP A 173 9.67 15.22 9.32
CA ASP A 173 10.49 16.33 9.84
C ASP A 173 9.90 17.02 11.07
N LEU A 174 8.58 16.94 11.26
CA LEU A 174 7.92 17.52 12.44
C LEU A 174 8.03 16.63 13.70
N PHE A 175 8.33 15.34 13.52
CA PHE A 175 8.30 14.34 14.60
C PHE A 175 9.66 13.68 14.84
N ILE A 176 10.52 13.66 13.83
CA ILE A 176 11.83 12.99 13.88
C ILE A 176 12.91 14.06 13.70
N PRO A 177 13.62 14.43 14.77
CA PRO A 177 14.69 15.42 14.72
C PRO A 177 15.90 14.98 13.93
#